data_8cb4444e8813ff0f4425799bf0ced835
#
_entry.id   8cb4444e8813ff0f4425799bf0ced835
#
_cell.length_a   1.000
_cell.length_b   1.000
_cell.length_c   1.000
_cell.angle_alpha   90.00
_cell.angle_beta   90.00
_cell.angle_gamma   90.00
#
_symmetry.space_group_name_H-M   'P 1'
#
loop_
_entity.id
_entity.type
_entity.pdbx_description
1 polymer ?
#
loop_
_entity_poly.entity_id
_entity_poly.type
_entity_poly.pdbx_seq_one_letter_code
_entity_poly.pdbx_strand_id
1 'polypeptide(L)'
;MKKIIFLCGARDFHAMDWYRSAKKKLGKEQVAVMADIISAEGMKSLVQEDDELIKLHILDKWLFKNPSRFGDMWRNALKLLVLPLQAKKLKKYYKQHPDTVYHAHGMYYMQVAAKAGVPFVGTPQGSELLVRPYRSNYYKKFATKALRAAKHVTVDSVNMQKSAENFSGVRPHIVQNGIDVKSILEYLSHTEQPERKVWLSMRGFTPLYREVELLKGRNASAKYSEKAISFVYPFFDEPYMEEAKPLMHKNDEVIGRLQRNDLYALMRKTEVVFSIPASDSSPRSVYESVFLGCPVIITANAYVDMLPKSMQKRIVVADIEEEGWFDKAVEQACEMAKKPYSPDEEAIDMFDQEACFDKVYKLLMS
;
A
#
# COMPACT_ATOMS: atom_id res chain seq x y z
N MET A 1 -19.56 -11.06 21.07
CA MET A 1 -18.42 -10.30 20.51
C MET A 1 -18.95 -9.45 19.35
N LYS A 2 -18.56 -8.19 19.21
CA LYS A 2 -19.06 -7.33 18.13
C LYS A 2 -18.55 -7.82 16.78
N LYS A 3 -19.42 -7.87 15.77
CA LYS A 3 -19.06 -8.21 14.38
C LYS A 3 -18.39 -7.02 13.69
N ILE A 4 -17.29 -7.27 12.99
CA ILE A 4 -16.55 -6.23 12.25
C ILE A 4 -17.01 -6.20 10.80
N ILE A 5 -17.45 -5.04 10.34
CA ILE A 5 -17.83 -4.80 8.96
C ILE A 5 -16.77 -3.93 8.26
N PHE A 6 -16.08 -4.51 7.26
CA PHE A 6 -15.14 -3.76 6.41
C PHE A 6 -15.92 -3.02 5.34
N LEU A 7 -15.99 -1.70 5.48
CA LEU A 7 -16.70 -0.82 4.55
C LEU A 7 -15.69 -0.28 3.53
N CYS A 8 -15.69 -0.84 2.31
CA CYS A 8 -14.66 -0.56 1.30
C CYS A 8 -15.15 -0.84 -0.12
N GLY A 9 -14.36 -0.50 -1.12
CA GLY A 9 -14.58 -0.85 -2.53
C GLY A 9 -13.73 -2.04 -2.98
N ALA A 10 -14.18 -2.74 -4.01
CA ALA A 10 -13.54 -3.93 -4.55
C ALA A 10 -12.07 -3.74 -5.03
N ARG A 11 -11.65 -2.50 -5.24
CA ARG A 11 -10.30 -2.16 -5.72
C ARG A 11 -9.31 -1.85 -4.59
N ASP A 12 -9.76 -1.89 -3.34
CA ASP A 12 -8.93 -1.59 -2.18
C ASP A 12 -8.28 -2.86 -1.63
N PHE A 13 -7.10 -3.18 -2.15
CA PHE A 13 -6.32 -4.35 -1.70
C PHE A 13 -5.94 -4.25 -0.22
N HIS A 14 -5.67 -3.06 0.29
CA HIS A 14 -5.32 -2.89 1.71
C HIS A 14 -6.49 -3.23 2.62
N ALA A 15 -7.70 -2.79 2.26
CA ALA A 15 -8.90 -3.17 3.01
C ALA A 15 -9.12 -4.68 3.01
N MET A 16 -8.87 -5.34 1.88
CA MET A 16 -9.02 -6.79 1.76
C MET A 16 -7.95 -7.55 2.56
N ASP A 17 -6.73 -7.05 2.63
CA ASP A 17 -5.68 -7.63 3.47
C ASP A 17 -6.06 -7.54 4.97
N TRP A 18 -6.61 -6.40 5.41
CA TRP A 18 -7.17 -6.25 6.76
C TRP A 18 -8.33 -7.20 7.02
N TYR A 19 -9.23 -7.35 6.04
CA TYR A 19 -10.35 -8.31 6.14
C TYR A 19 -9.85 -9.75 6.31
N ARG A 20 -8.85 -10.18 5.54
CA ARG A 20 -8.26 -11.54 5.66
C ARG A 20 -7.63 -11.76 7.03
N SER A 21 -6.87 -10.78 7.52
CA SER A 21 -6.26 -10.86 8.85
C SER A 21 -7.32 -10.97 9.95
N ALA A 22 -8.41 -10.19 9.83
CA ALA A 22 -9.54 -10.27 10.72
C ALA A 22 -10.24 -11.65 10.65
N LYS A 23 -10.51 -12.15 9.44
CA LYS A 23 -11.14 -13.45 9.21
C LYS A 23 -10.32 -14.59 9.80
N LYS A 24 -9.00 -14.55 9.58
CA LYS A 24 -8.07 -15.56 10.13
C LYS A 24 -8.07 -15.57 11.65
N LYS A 25 -8.11 -14.40 12.27
CA LYS A 25 -8.04 -14.26 13.73
C LYS A 25 -9.37 -14.53 14.44
N LEU A 26 -10.48 -14.05 13.90
CA LEU A 26 -11.78 -14.00 14.57
C LEU A 26 -12.77 -15.06 14.06
N GLY A 27 -12.48 -15.66 12.91
CA GLY A 27 -13.41 -16.53 12.21
C GLY A 27 -14.36 -15.75 11.28
N LYS A 28 -14.88 -16.44 10.26
CA LYS A 28 -15.72 -15.86 9.21
C LYS A 28 -17.04 -15.28 9.72
N GLU A 29 -17.60 -15.83 10.79
CA GLU A 29 -18.87 -15.39 11.37
C GLU A 29 -18.77 -14.00 12.04
N GLN A 30 -17.54 -13.60 12.43
CA GLN A 30 -17.29 -12.33 13.13
C GLN A 30 -16.89 -11.19 12.21
N VAL A 31 -16.77 -11.44 10.92
CA VAL A 31 -16.35 -10.44 9.93
C VAL A 31 -17.21 -10.47 8.69
N ALA A 32 -17.41 -9.30 8.06
CA ALA A 32 -18.08 -9.21 6.78
C ALA A 32 -17.52 -8.04 5.96
N VAL A 33 -17.74 -8.07 4.65
CA VAL A 33 -17.41 -6.96 3.74
C VAL A 33 -18.69 -6.27 3.32
N MET A 34 -18.74 -4.94 3.40
CA MET A 34 -19.82 -4.13 2.86
C MET A 34 -19.28 -3.24 1.73
N ALA A 35 -19.74 -3.47 0.50
CA ALA A 35 -19.17 -2.83 -0.69
C ALA A 35 -20.23 -2.34 -1.69
N ASP A 36 -19.84 -1.33 -2.49
CA ASP A 36 -20.64 -0.76 -3.58
C ASP A 36 -20.13 -1.13 -4.98
N ILE A 37 -18.88 -1.61 -5.06
CA ILE A 37 -18.23 -2.08 -6.29
C ILE A 37 -17.72 -3.49 -6.01
N ILE A 38 -18.21 -4.49 -6.74
CA ILE A 38 -17.94 -5.91 -6.48
C ILE A 38 -17.40 -6.66 -7.69
N SER A 39 -17.43 -6.06 -8.89
CA SER A 39 -17.05 -6.73 -10.14
C SER A 39 -15.55 -6.73 -10.43
N ALA A 40 -14.71 -6.02 -9.63
CA ALA A 40 -13.27 -5.98 -9.84
C ALA A 40 -12.62 -7.34 -9.50
N GLU A 41 -11.61 -7.75 -10.28
CA GLU A 41 -10.86 -9.00 -10.07
C GLU A 41 -10.33 -9.14 -8.64
N GLY A 42 -9.87 -8.03 -8.04
CA GLY A 42 -9.42 -8.01 -6.65
C GLY A 42 -10.47 -8.53 -5.67
N MET A 43 -11.75 -8.18 -5.83
CA MET A 43 -12.81 -8.69 -4.96
C MET A 43 -13.05 -10.19 -5.21
N LYS A 44 -13.10 -10.62 -6.47
CA LYS A 44 -13.32 -12.03 -6.82
C LYS A 44 -12.22 -12.96 -6.32
N SER A 45 -10.99 -12.47 -6.27
CA SER A 45 -9.85 -13.26 -5.76
C SER A 45 -9.72 -13.25 -4.24
N LEU A 46 -10.39 -12.31 -3.55
CA LEU A 46 -10.20 -12.04 -2.14
C LEU A 46 -11.40 -12.40 -1.26
N VAL A 47 -12.60 -12.35 -1.84
CA VAL A 47 -13.85 -12.75 -1.19
C VAL A 47 -14.21 -14.13 -1.72
N GLN A 48 -14.14 -15.14 -0.86
CA GLN A 48 -14.49 -16.52 -1.17
C GLN A 48 -16.01 -16.68 -1.19
N GLU A 49 -16.52 -17.76 -1.75
CA GLU A 49 -17.98 -18.01 -1.85
C GLU A 49 -18.67 -18.03 -0.50
N ASP A 50 -17.97 -18.45 0.55
CA ASP A 50 -18.47 -18.53 1.93
C ASP A 50 -18.31 -17.23 2.74
N ASP A 51 -17.74 -16.16 2.15
CA ASP A 51 -17.59 -14.87 2.81
C ASP A 51 -18.89 -14.07 2.79
N GLU A 52 -19.22 -13.43 3.91
CA GLU A 52 -20.38 -12.56 3.97
C GLU A 52 -20.12 -11.22 3.26
N LEU A 53 -20.73 -11.07 2.08
CA LEU A 53 -20.69 -9.84 1.28
C LEU A 53 -22.03 -9.09 1.35
N ILE A 54 -22.03 -7.97 2.07
CA ILE A 54 -23.18 -7.07 2.20
C ILE A 54 -23.14 -6.03 1.08
N LYS A 55 -24.13 -6.06 0.20
CA LYS A 55 -24.18 -5.14 -0.95
C LYS A 55 -24.68 -3.76 -0.53
N LEU A 56 -23.85 -2.75 -0.68
CA LEU A 56 -24.20 -1.35 -0.45
C LEU A 56 -24.49 -0.69 -1.81
N HIS A 57 -25.70 -0.57 -2.27
CA HIS A 57 -26.06 -0.02 -3.59
C HIS A 57 -24.98 -0.18 -4.66
N ILE A 58 -25.03 -1.28 -5.38
CA ILE A 58 -23.99 -1.69 -6.34
C ILE A 58 -23.93 -0.74 -7.53
N LEU A 59 -22.75 -0.22 -7.81
CA LEU A 59 -22.48 0.77 -8.86
C LEU A 59 -21.87 0.17 -10.13
N ASP A 60 -21.46 -1.10 -10.11
CA ASP A 60 -20.72 -1.75 -11.21
C ASP A 60 -21.34 -1.54 -12.59
N LYS A 61 -22.67 -1.63 -12.68
CA LYS A 61 -23.40 -1.47 -13.95
C LYS A 61 -23.34 -0.04 -14.53
N TRP A 62 -23.01 0.94 -13.69
CA TRP A 62 -22.97 2.36 -14.04
C TRP A 62 -21.57 2.89 -14.29
N LEU A 63 -20.55 2.03 -14.13
CA LEU A 63 -19.14 2.38 -14.28
C LEU A 63 -18.61 1.96 -15.65
N PHE A 64 -17.70 2.76 -16.19
CA PHE A 64 -16.96 2.39 -17.39
C PHE A 64 -16.02 1.21 -17.12
N LYS A 65 -16.01 0.25 -18.05
CA LYS A 65 -15.17 -0.96 -17.93
C LYS A 65 -13.68 -0.63 -18.01
N ASN A 66 -13.32 0.27 -18.92
CA ASN A 66 -11.92 0.67 -19.12
C ASN A 66 -11.55 1.87 -18.25
N PRO A 67 -10.36 1.86 -17.62
CA PRO A 67 -9.83 3.03 -16.91
C PRO A 67 -9.70 4.22 -17.87
N SER A 68 -10.21 5.37 -17.47
CA SER A 68 -10.06 6.62 -18.20
C SER A 68 -10.27 7.80 -17.27
N ARG A 69 -9.69 8.95 -17.60
CA ARG A 69 -9.87 10.18 -16.82
C ARG A 69 -11.35 10.57 -16.71
N PHE A 70 -12.10 10.42 -17.77
CA PHE A 70 -13.55 10.65 -17.77
C PHE A 70 -14.29 9.63 -16.90
N GLY A 71 -13.92 8.36 -16.99
CA GLY A 71 -14.49 7.29 -16.15
C GLY A 71 -14.26 7.52 -14.66
N ASP A 72 -13.08 8.03 -14.29
CA ASP A 72 -12.78 8.39 -12.90
C ASP A 72 -13.59 9.59 -12.41
N MET A 73 -13.75 10.61 -13.24
CA MET A 73 -14.62 11.75 -12.92
C MET A 73 -16.07 11.31 -12.75
N TRP A 74 -16.59 10.50 -13.67
CA TRP A 74 -17.94 9.94 -13.61
C TRP A 74 -18.16 9.11 -12.34
N ARG A 75 -17.26 8.21 -12.05
CA ARG A 75 -17.30 7.40 -10.82
C ARG A 75 -17.39 8.26 -9.57
N ASN A 76 -16.59 9.31 -9.48
CA ASN A 76 -16.59 10.21 -8.34
C ASN A 76 -17.91 11.00 -8.24
N ALA A 77 -18.46 11.49 -9.35
CA ALA A 77 -19.75 12.17 -9.39
C ALA A 77 -20.89 11.22 -8.96
N LEU A 78 -20.93 10.01 -9.54
CA LEU A 78 -21.90 8.99 -9.19
C LEU A 78 -21.86 8.62 -7.71
N LYS A 79 -20.67 8.43 -7.15
CA LYS A 79 -20.48 8.16 -5.72
C LYS A 79 -21.04 9.28 -4.84
N LEU A 80 -20.82 10.54 -5.21
CA LEU A 80 -21.37 11.67 -4.45
C LEU A 80 -22.92 11.71 -4.51
N LEU A 81 -23.51 11.41 -5.67
CA LEU A 81 -24.96 11.35 -5.84
C LEU A 81 -25.60 10.24 -5.00
N VAL A 82 -24.99 9.06 -4.95
CA VAL A 82 -25.57 7.91 -4.23
C VAL A 82 -25.19 7.86 -2.75
N LEU A 83 -24.24 8.67 -2.29
CA LEU A 83 -23.78 8.71 -0.90
C LEU A 83 -24.93 8.79 0.12
N PRO A 84 -25.98 9.65 -0.04
CA PRO A 84 -27.10 9.70 0.90
C PRO A 84 -27.89 8.39 0.98
N LEU A 85 -28.07 7.72 -0.15
CA LEU A 85 -28.78 6.44 -0.23
C LEU A 85 -27.98 5.32 0.44
N GLN A 86 -26.67 5.29 0.20
CA GLN A 86 -25.76 4.35 0.85
C GLN A 86 -25.71 4.56 2.36
N ALA A 87 -25.63 5.81 2.82
CA ALA A 87 -25.67 6.13 4.24
C ALA A 87 -27.01 5.70 4.89
N LYS A 88 -28.14 5.91 4.22
CA LYS A 88 -29.45 5.43 4.69
C LYS A 88 -29.50 3.91 4.82
N LYS A 89 -28.95 3.19 3.83
CA LYS A 89 -28.88 1.72 3.84
C LYS A 89 -27.98 1.22 4.98
N LEU A 90 -26.79 1.82 5.15
CA LEU A 90 -25.87 1.50 6.26
C LEU A 90 -26.54 1.76 7.62
N LYS A 91 -27.20 2.90 7.79
CA LYS A 91 -27.94 3.22 9.01
C LYS A 91 -29.06 2.21 9.32
N LYS A 92 -29.78 1.76 8.26
CA LYS A 92 -30.81 0.72 8.41
C LYS A 92 -30.19 -0.59 8.86
N TYR A 93 -29.08 -1.01 8.24
CA TYR A 93 -28.34 -2.22 8.61
C TYR A 93 -27.87 -2.16 10.07
N TYR A 94 -27.27 -1.05 10.49
CA TYR A 94 -26.80 -0.86 11.87
C TYR A 94 -27.94 -0.94 12.90
N LYS A 95 -29.10 -0.40 12.58
CA LYS A 95 -30.29 -0.52 13.48
C LYS A 95 -30.76 -1.97 13.65
N GLN A 96 -30.59 -2.82 12.62
CA GLN A 96 -30.93 -4.23 12.66
C GLN A 96 -29.83 -5.08 13.33
N HIS A 97 -28.59 -4.59 13.32
CA HIS A 97 -27.38 -5.25 13.85
C HIS A 97 -26.57 -4.28 14.72
N PRO A 98 -27.08 -3.88 15.91
CA PRO A 98 -26.45 -2.85 16.74
C PRO A 98 -25.10 -3.27 17.31
N ASP A 99 -24.82 -4.57 17.37
CA ASP A 99 -23.55 -5.15 17.82
C ASP A 99 -22.47 -5.20 16.74
N THR A 100 -22.57 -4.31 15.73
CA THR A 100 -21.57 -4.20 14.67
C THR A 100 -20.68 -2.98 14.87
N VAL A 101 -19.41 -3.10 14.50
CA VAL A 101 -18.45 -2.00 14.36
C VAL A 101 -17.93 -1.94 12.94
N TYR A 102 -17.53 -0.75 12.48
CA TYR A 102 -17.17 -0.55 11.09
C TYR A 102 -15.72 -0.13 10.96
N HIS A 103 -15.00 -0.77 10.03
CA HIS A 103 -13.69 -0.34 9.57
C HIS A 103 -13.84 0.27 8.18
N ALA A 104 -13.87 1.60 8.09
CA ALA A 104 -14.11 2.32 6.84
C ALA A 104 -12.80 2.65 6.13
N HIS A 105 -12.57 2.03 4.97
CA HIS A 105 -11.37 2.24 4.16
C HIS A 105 -11.61 3.24 3.03
N GLY A 106 -10.77 4.28 2.99
CA GLY A 106 -10.87 5.40 2.08
C GLY A 106 -11.89 6.45 2.53
N MET A 107 -11.61 7.70 2.18
CA MET A 107 -12.36 8.87 2.63
C MET A 107 -13.85 8.82 2.25
N TYR A 108 -14.16 8.22 1.11
CA TYR A 108 -15.55 8.07 0.68
C TYR A 108 -16.37 7.23 1.65
N TYR A 109 -15.87 6.07 2.05
CA TYR A 109 -16.59 5.16 2.96
C TYR A 109 -16.62 5.71 4.40
N MET A 110 -15.59 6.44 4.79
CA MET A 110 -15.62 7.21 6.04
C MET A 110 -16.77 8.24 6.03
N GLN A 111 -17.03 8.91 4.89
CA GLN A 111 -18.17 9.82 4.74
C GLN A 111 -19.52 9.10 4.77
N VAL A 112 -19.62 7.92 4.16
CA VAL A 112 -20.82 7.10 4.23
C VAL A 112 -21.14 6.72 5.68
N ALA A 113 -20.13 6.27 6.43
CA ALA A 113 -20.25 5.93 7.85
C ALA A 113 -20.62 7.16 8.73
N ALA A 114 -19.92 8.28 8.52
CA ALA A 114 -20.20 9.54 9.21
C ALA A 114 -21.63 10.04 8.97
N LYS A 115 -22.10 10.01 7.72
CA LYS A 115 -23.46 10.42 7.36
C LYS A 115 -24.53 9.45 7.89
N ALA A 116 -24.20 8.16 7.98
CA ALA A 116 -25.07 7.15 8.59
C ALA A 116 -25.18 7.30 10.12
N GLY A 117 -24.20 7.95 10.75
CA GLY A 117 -24.13 8.10 12.21
C GLY A 117 -23.81 6.78 12.91
N VAL A 118 -22.99 5.91 12.28
CA VAL A 118 -22.54 4.65 12.86
C VAL A 118 -21.13 4.81 13.46
N PRO A 119 -20.75 4.08 14.53
CA PRO A 119 -19.40 4.11 15.08
C PRO A 119 -18.43 3.43 14.11
N PHE A 120 -17.29 4.06 13.79
CA PHE A 120 -16.30 3.50 12.88
C PHE A 120 -14.87 3.91 13.20
N VAL A 121 -13.93 3.05 12.83
CA VAL A 121 -12.51 3.37 12.64
C VAL A 121 -12.31 3.69 11.17
N GLY A 122 -11.62 4.79 10.86
CA GLY A 122 -11.37 5.22 9.48
C GLY A 122 -9.90 5.06 9.09
N THR A 123 -9.66 4.50 7.89
CA THR A 123 -8.32 4.40 7.31
C THR A 123 -8.32 5.07 5.93
N PRO A 124 -8.02 6.38 5.83
CA PRO A 124 -7.90 7.09 4.56
C PRO A 124 -6.64 6.68 3.82
N GLN A 125 -6.64 6.85 2.49
CA GLN A 125 -5.49 6.57 1.63
C GLN A 125 -4.55 7.79 1.53
N GLY A 126 -3.26 7.57 1.16
CA GLY A 126 -2.23 8.61 1.11
C GLY A 126 -2.64 9.84 0.30
N SER A 127 -3.11 9.68 -0.93
CA SER A 127 -3.53 10.81 -1.77
C SER A 127 -4.72 11.59 -1.22
N GLU A 128 -5.55 10.96 -0.39
CA GLU A 128 -6.73 11.56 0.22
C GLU A 128 -6.39 12.54 1.36
N LEU A 129 -5.20 12.39 1.93
CA LEU A 129 -4.68 13.30 2.96
C LEU A 129 -3.56 14.21 2.44
N LEU A 130 -2.67 13.69 1.58
CA LEU A 130 -1.45 14.40 1.17
C LEU A 130 -1.62 15.27 -0.07
N VAL A 131 -2.65 15.02 -0.90
CA VAL A 131 -2.80 15.68 -2.19
C VAL A 131 -4.15 16.41 -2.33
N ARG A 132 -5.25 15.68 -2.20
CA ARG A 132 -6.60 16.19 -2.50
C ARG A 132 -7.05 17.37 -1.63
N PRO A 133 -6.77 17.42 -0.31
CA PRO A 133 -7.15 18.55 0.54
C PRO A 133 -6.46 19.86 0.15
N TYR A 134 -5.28 19.78 -0.44
CA TYR A 134 -4.50 20.95 -0.88
C TYR A 134 -4.86 21.42 -2.29
N ARG A 135 -5.55 20.59 -3.06
CA ARG A 135 -6.05 20.93 -4.40
C ARG A 135 -7.51 21.41 -4.42
N SER A 136 -8.28 21.14 -3.36
CA SER A 136 -9.70 21.45 -3.31
C SER A 136 -10.19 21.74 -1.89
N ASN A 137 -10.62 22.98 -1.65
CA ASN A 137 -11.24 23.37 -0.39
C ASN A 137 -12.54 22.61 -0.11
N TYR A 138 -13.30 22.25 -1.15
CA TYR A 138 -14.48 21.39 -1.00
C TYR A 138 -14.09 20.03 -0.46
N TYR A 139 -13.07 19.39 -1.06
CA TYR A 139 -12.58 18.10 -0.60
C TYR A 139 -12.01 18.19 0.84
N LYS A 140 -11.28 19.26 1.15
CA LYS A 140 -10.75 19.52 2.49
C LYS A 140 -11.86 19.52 3.54
N LYS A 141 -12.97 20.26 3.30
CA LYS A 141 -14.15 20.28 4.19
C LYS A 141 -14.82 18.90 4.29
N PHE A 142 -14.93 18.19 3.16
CA PHE A 142 -15.46 16.84 3.08
C PHE A 142 -14.62 15.87 3.94
N ALA A 143 -13.30 15.86 3.77
CA ALA A 143 -12.39 15.03 4.54
C ALA A 143 -12.39 15.37 6.04
N THR A 144 -12.35 16.66 6.40
CA THR A 144 -12.42 17.11 7.80
C THR A 144 -13.64 16.57 8.52
N LYS A 145 -14.82 16.58 7.85
CA LYS A 145 -16.05 16.05 8.43
C LYS A 145 -15.97 14.55 8.70
N ALA A 146 -15.40 13.78 7.79
CA ALA A 146 -15.24 12.34 7.95
C ALA A 146 -14.25 11.98 9.07
N LEU A 147 -13.10 12.67 9.09
CA LEU A 147 -12.07 12.47 10.11
C LEU A 147 -12.60 12.75 11.51
N ARG A 148 -13.32 13.86 11.70
CA ARG A 148 -13.91 14.24 13.00
C ARG A 148 -15.06 13.34 13.47
N ALA A 149 -15.74 12.67 12.54
CA ALA A 149 -16.83 11.74 12.86
C ALA A 149 -16.34 10.34 13.22
N ALA A 150 -15.12 9.98 12.84
CA ALA A 150 -14.54 8.69 13.18
C ALA A 150 -14.23 8.62 14.68
N LYS A 151 -14.46 7.46 15.29
CA LYS A 151 -14.05 7.20 16.69
C LYS A 151 -12.54 7.20 16.80
N HIS A 152 -11.88 6.54 15.85
CA HIS A 152 -10.44 6.55 15.66
C HIS A 152 -10.12 6.64 14.17
N VAL A 153 -8.96 7.21 13.87
CA VAL A 153 -8.40 7.24 12.51
C VAL A 153 -7.04 6.58 12.55
N THR A 154 -6.75 5.71 11.58
CA THR A 154 -5.44 5.10 11.39
C THR A 154 -4.82 5.54 10.06
N VAL A 155 -3.51 5.72 10.04
CA VAL A 155 -2.70 6.07 8.87
C VAL A 155 -1.39 5.29 8.92
N ASP A 156 -0.71 5.15 7.80
CA ASP A 156 0.53 4.37 7.70
C ASP A 156 1.81 5.20 7.79
N SER A 157 1.71 6.55 7.86
CA SER A 157 2.89 7.41 7.88
C SER A 157 2.71 8.69 8.71
N VAL A 158 3.85 9.22 9.20
CA VAL A 158 3.92 10.50 9.92
C VAL A 158 3.41 11.66 9.05
N ASN A 159 3.71 11.64 7.74
CA ASN A 159 3.24 12.70 6.84
C ASN A 159 1.72 12.73 6.74
N MET A 160 1.08 11.57 6.66
CA MET A 160 -0.39 11.48 6.68
C MET A 160 -0.96 11.93 8.03
N GLN A 161 -0.33 11.54 9.13
CA GLN A 161 -0.75 11.98 10.48
C GLN A 161 -0.68 13.49 10.60
N LYS A 162 0.47 14.10 10.27
CA LYS A 162 0.66 15.56 10.31
C LYS A 162 -0.32 16.29 9.40
N SER A 163 -0.54 15.77 8.19
CA SER A 163 -1.48 16.39 7.25
C SER A 163 -2.92 16.37 7.77
N ALA A 164 -3.39 15.22 8.27
CA ALA A 164 -4.73 15.11 8.86
C ALA A 164 -4.89 16.05 10.06
N GLU A 165 -3.92 16.09 10.97
CA GLU A 165 -3.90 16.97 12.14
C GLU A 165 -3.97 18.44 11.73
N ASN A 166 -3.15 18.86 10.76
CA ASN A 166 -3.06 20.24 10.28
C ASN A 166 -4.39 20.77 9.70
N PHE A 167 -5.11 19.99 8.90
CA PHE A 167 -6.32 20.52 8.29
C PHE A 167 -7.62 20.13 9.01
N SER A 168 -7.63 19.10 9.84
CA SER A 168 -8.83 18.64 10.53
C SER A 168 -8.80 18.79 12.05
N GLY A 169 -7.63 18.94 12.64
CA GLY A 169 -7.43 18.89 14.10
C GLY A 169 -7.49 17.47 14.68
N VAL A 170 -7.64 16.43 13.84
CA VAL A 170 -7.65 15.03 14.28
C VAL A 170 -6.25 14.46 14.13
N ARG A 171 -5.70 13.90 15.21
CA ARG A 171 -4.41 13.18 15.18
C ARG A 171 -4.62 11.69 15.04
N PRO A 172 -4.38 11.10 13.84
CA PRO A 172 -4.51 9.67 13.62
C PRO A 172 -3.49 8.83 14.40
N HIS A 173 -3.84 7.57 14.66
CA HIS A 173 -2.89 6.55 15.09
C HIS A 173 -2.06 6.07 13.90
N ILE A 174 -0.74 5.96 14.08
CA ILE A 174 0.13 5.38 13.05
C ILE A 174 0.10 3.85 13.20
N VAL A 175 -0.42 3.18 12.20
CA VAL A 175 -0.45 1.71 12.10
C VAL A 175 -0.09 1.31 10.69
N GLN A 176 0.96 0.52 10.51
CA GLN A 176 1.39 0.06 9.20
C GLN A 176 0.35 -0.89 8.59
N ASN A 177 0.26 -0.91 7.25
CA ASN A 177 -0.59 -1.89 6.56
C ASN A 177 -0.09 -3.33 6.73
N GLY A 178 1.18 -3.47 7.14
CA GLY A 178 1.82 -4.75 7.37
C GLY A 178 2.17 -5.52 6.10
N ILE A 179 3.06 -6.50 6.29
CA ILE A 179 3.44 -7.51 5.30
C ILE A 179 3.28 -8.89 5.94
N ASP A 180 3.24 -9.92 5.13
CA ASP A 180 3.13 -11.30 5.63
C ASP A 180 4.50 -11.79 6.14
N VAL A 181 4.93 -11.25 7.30
CA VAL A 181 6.22 -11.56 7.92
C VAL A 181 6.34 -13.05 8.19
N LYS A 182 5.27 -13.68 8.64
CA LYS A 182 5.26 -15.12 8.95
C LYS A 182 5.63 -15.95 7.73
N SER A 183 4.99 -15.72 6.59
CA SER A 183 5.31 -16.43 5.35
C SER A 183 6.74 -16.14 4.87
N ILE A 184 7.26 -14.92 5.07
CA ILE A 184 8.65 -14.59 4.74
C ILE A 184 9.62 -15.37 5.63
N LEU A 185 9.41 -15.39 6.94
CA LEU A 185 10.28 -16.10 7.88
C LEU A 185 10.23 -17.63 7.66
N GLU A 186 9.03 -18.18 7.39
CA GLU A 186 8.86 -19.57 7.01
C GLU A 186 9.61 -19.90 5.72
N TYR A 187 9.48 -19.08 4.69
CA TYR A 187 10.23 -19.24 3.44
C TYR A 187 11.74 -19.20 3.69
N LEU A 188 12.23 -18.28 4.52
CA LEU A 188 13.65 -18.17 4.88
C LEU A 188 14.18 -19.40 5.63
N SER A 189 13.36 -20.02 6.50
CA SER A 189 13.76 -21.19 7.28
C SER A 189 13.89 -22.47 6.45
N HIS A 190 13.21 -22.54 5.29
CA HIS A 190 13.22 -23.70 4.40
C HIS A 190 14.10 -23.54 3.16
N THR A 191 14.77 -22.38 2.99
CA THR A 191 15.58 -22.11 1.81
C THR A 191 16.97 -21.63 2.18
N GLU A 192 17.99 -22.22 1.54
CA GLU A 192 19.36 -21.72 1.66
C GLU A 192 19.49 -20.33 0.98
N GLN A 193 20.44 -19.53 1.46
CA GLN A 193 20.74 -18.24 0.85
C GLN A 193 21.49 -18.45 -0.47
N PRO A 194 20.90 -18.17 -1.63
CA PRO A 194 21.60 -18.22 -2.89
C PRO A 194 22.59 -17.06 -3.02
N GLU A 195 23.52 -17.18 -3.95
CA GLU A 195 24.39 -16.07 -4.32
C GLU A 195 23.57 -14.89 -4.83
N ARG A 196 23.85 -13.70 -4.34
CA ARG A 196 23.17 -12.46 -4.74
C ARG A 196 23.89 -11.84 -5.94
N LYS A 197 23.19 -11.75 -7.07
CA LYS A 197 23.72 -11.21 -8.35
C LYS A 197 22.72 -10.35 -9.12
N VAL A 198 21.45 -10.45 -8.77
CA VAL A 198 20.36 -9.76 -9.49
C VAL A 198 20.23 -8.33 -9.00
N TRP A 199 20.02 -7.39 -9.92
CA TRP A 199 19.55 -6.06 -9.61
C TRP A 199 18.07 -5.96 -9.96
N LEU A 200 17.27 -5.41 -9.07
CA LEU A 200 15.82 -5.52 -9.13
C LEU A 200 15.15 -4.17 -8.90
N SER A 201 14.23 -3.80 -9.78
CA SER A 201 13.20 -2.79 -9.49
C SER A 201 11.84 -3.45 -9.39
N MET A 202 11.05 -3.07 -8.35
CA MET A 202 9.71 -3.59 -8.10
C MET A 202 8.67 -2.47 -8.12
N ARG A 203 8.89 -1.47 -8.95
CA ARG A 203 8.01 -0.29 -9.03
C ARG A 203 7.33 -0.25 -10.40
N GLY A 204 6.15 0.37 -10.45
CA GLY A 204 5.46 0.57 -11.71
C GLY A 204 6.17 1.60 -12.59
N PHE A 205 6.14 1.39 -13.92
CA PHE A 205 6.66 2.38 -14.86
C PHE A 205 5.74 3.59 -14.93
N THR A 206 5.96 4.55 -14.04
CA THR A 206 5.23 5.81 -13.97
C THR A 206 6.17 6.94 -13.53
N PRO A 207 5.87 8.22 -13.87
CA PRO A 207 6.69 9.35 -13.43
C PRO A 207 6.87 9.43 -11.91
N LEU A 208 5.91 8.88 -11.14
CA LEU A 208 6.02 8.85 -9.68
C LEU A 208 7.18 7.97 -9.21
N TYR A 209 7.44 6.85 -9.88
CA TYR A 209 8.44 5.86 -9.44
C TYR A 209 9.81 6.00 -10.10
N ARG A 210 9.93 6.88 -11.10
CA ARG A 210 11.21 7.34 -11.66
C ARG A 210 12.11 6.23 -12.25
N GLU A 211 11.49 5.22 -12.91
CA GLU A 211 12.26 4.16 -13.59
C GLU A 211 13.12 4.69 -14.76
N VAL A 212 12.69 5.79 -15.40
CA VAL A 212 13.48 6.47 -16.43
C VAL A 212 14.74 7.08 -15.82
N GLU A 213 14.64 7.71 -14.66
CA GLU A 213 15.77 8.29 -13.92
C GLU A 213 16.72 7.19 -13.43
N LEU A 214 16.20 6.04 -13.01
CA LEU A 214 17.00 4.87 -12.67
C LEU A 214 17.84 4.41 -13.87
N LEU A 215 17.18 4.24 -15.03
CA LEU A 215 17.86 3.82 -16.26
C LEU A 215 18.89 4.85 -16.74
N LYS A 216 18.57 6.14 -16.67
CA LYS A 216 19.53 7.23 -16.98
C LYS A 216 20.75 7.17 -16.05
N GLY A 217 20.55 7.00 -14.75
CA GLY A 217 21.63 6.86 -13.76
C GLY A 217 22.54 5.67 -14.07
N ARG A 218 21.95 4.48 -14.34
CA ARG A 218 22.71 3.29 -14.75
C ARG A 218 23.51 3.55 -16.03
N ASN A 219 22.89 4.08 -17.08
CA ASN A 219 23.53 4.30 -18.38
C ASN A 219 24.65 5.34 -18.33
N ALA A 220 24.59 6.30 -17.40
CA ALA A 220 25.64 7.30 -17.17
C ALA A 220 26.79 6.74 -16.32
N SER A 221 26.65 5.59 -15.69
CA SER A 221 27.67 4.98 -14.86
C SER A 221 28.84 4.49 -15.68
N ALA A 222 30.05 4.90 -15.33
CA ALA A 222 31.28 4.38 -15.94
C ALA A 222 31.54 2.92 -15.57
N LYS A 223 31.04 2.44 -14.42
CA LYS A 223 31.31 1.14 -13.85
C LYS A 223 30.20 0.11 -14.11
N TYR A 224 28.96 0.58 -14.15
CA TYR A 224 27.79 -0.30 -14.12
C TYR A 224 26.83 -0.14 -15.30
N SER A 225 27.21 0.61 -16.35
CA SER A 225 26.34 0.83 -17.54
C SER A 225 25.86 -0.44 -18.21
N GLU A 226 26.65 -1.53 -18.15
CA GLU A 226 26.31 -2.83 -18.75
C GLU A 226 25.57 -3.78 -17.78
N LYS A 227 25.32 -3.37 -16.53
CA LYS A 227 24.66 -4.23 -15.55
C LYS A 227 23.16 -4.30 -15.84
N ALA A 228 22.66 -5.51 -16.00
CA ALA A 228 21.25 -5.77 -16.24
C ALA A 228 20.39 -5.50 -14.98
N ILE A 229 19.19 -4.99 -15.19
CA ILE A 229 18.17 -4.78 -14.15
C ILE A 229 16.93 -5.62 -14.53
N SER A 230 16.41 -6.37 -13.56
CA SER A 230 15.13 -7.07 -13.70
C SER A 230 14.01 -6.16 -13.18
N PHE A 231 12.94 -6.01 -13.96
CA PHE A 231 11.80 -5.18 -13.63
C PHE A 231 10.56 -6.04 -13.35
N VAL A 232 10.11 -6.00 -12.09
CA VAL A 232 8.85 -6.62 -11.67
C VAL A 232 7.87 -5.49 -11.34
N TYR A 233 6.75 -5.40 -12.06
CA TYR A 233 5.82 -4.30 -11.88
C TYR A 233 4.35 -4.75 -12.03
N PRO A 234 3.45 -4.20 -11.20
CA PRO A 234 2.03 -4.50 -11.27
C PRO A 234 1.27 -3.69 -12.33
N PHE A 235 1.83 -2.55 -12.77
CA PHE A 235 1.20 -1.60 -13.69
C PHE A 235 2.24 -0.67 -14.33
N PHE A 236 1.84 -0.02 -15.42
CA PHE A 236 2.64 0.98 -16.14
C PHE A 236 1.75 2.08 -16.73
N ASP A 237 2.35 3.23 -16.97
CA ASP A 237 1.82 4.31 -17.80
C ASP A 237 2.44 4.18 -19.18
N GLU A 238 1.61 4.04 -20.22
CA GLU A 238 2.10 3.70 -21.56
C GLU A 238 3.08 4.75 -22.14
N PRO A 239 2.79 6.06 -22.07
CA PRO A 239 3.76 7.08 -22.52
C PRO A 239 5.09 7.01 -21.76
N TYR A 240 5.06 6.77 -20.44
CA TYR A 240 6.28 6.68 -19.64
C TYR A 240 7.08 5.42 -19.92
N MET A 241 6.41 4.31 -20.23
CA MET A 241 7.06 3.07 -20.66
C MET A 241 7.74 3.27 -22.01
N GLU A 242 7.11 3.99 -22.96
CA GLU A 242 7.74 4.32 -24.26
C GLU A 242 8.99 5.20 -24.08
N GLU A 243 9.03 6.09 -23.10
CA GLU A 243 10.22 6.87 -22.73
C GLU A 243 11.32 5.98 -22.15
N ALA A 244 10.97 4.96 -21.38
CA ALA A 244 11.91 4.06 -20.72
C ALA A 244 12.58 3.08 -21.70
N LYS A 245 11.83 2.55 -22.69
CA LYS A 245 12.31 1.52 -23.63
C LYS A 245 13.67 1.80 -24.29
N PRO A 246 13.94 2.98 -24.87
CA PRO A 246 15.23 3.25 -25.51
C PRO A 246 16.40 3.35 -24.51
N LEU A 247 16.13 3.47 -23.22
CA LEU A 247 17.13 3.49 -22.15
C LEU A 247 17.46 2.09 -21.62
N MET A 248 16.64 1.10 -21.93
CA MET A 248 16.83 -0.27 -21.49
C MET A 248 18.01 -0.91 -22.20
N HIS A 249 18.75 -1.72 -21.46
CA HIS A 249 19.81 -2.56 -21.99
C HIS A 249 19.21 -3.86 -22.55
N LYS A 250 19.87 -4.46 -23.56
CA LYS A 250 19.40 -5.74 -24.16
C LYS A 250 19.27 -6.90 -23.18
N ASN A 251 19.98 -6.82 -22.05
CA ASN A 251 19.97 -7.83 -21.00
C ASN A 251 19.00 -7.48 -19.85
N ASP A 252 18.32 -6.33 -19.89
CA ASP A 252 17.30 -6.00 -18.91
C ASP A 252 16.09 -6.93 -19.09
N GLU A 253 15.52 -7.40 -17.99
CA GLU A 253 14.38 -8.30 -17.99
C GLU A 253 13.11 -7.58 -17.55
N VAL A 254 12.12 -7.54 -18.42
CA VAL A 254 10.79 -7.02 -18.12
C VAL A 254 9.88 -8.18 -17.76
N ILE A 255 9.81 -8.53 -16.48
CA ILE A 255 9.16 -9.74 -15.98
C ILE A 255 7.64 -9.53 -15.83
N GLY A 256 7.22 -8.30 -15.49
CA GLY A 256 5.84 -8.02 -15.17
C GLY A 256 5.47 -8.51 -13.75
N ARG A 257 4.30 -9.12 -13.61
CA ARG A 257 3.79 -9.55 -12.30
C ARG A 257 4.20 -10.98 -11.98
N LEU A 258 4.77 -11.19 -10.80
CA LEU A 258 5.12 -12.51 -10.26
C LEU A 258 4.15 -12.98 -9.17
N GLN A 259 4.05 -14.28 -9.00
CA GLN A 259 3.46 -14.90 -7.81
C GLN A 259 4.39 -14.71 -6.61
N ARG A 260 3.82 -14.76 -5.40
CA ARG A 260 4.55 -14.43 -4.16
C ARG A 260 5.84 -15.24 -3.97
N ASN A 261 5.78 -16.56 -4.11
CA ASN A 261 6.96 -17.42 -3.91
C ASN A 261 8.05 -17.17 -4.96
N ASP A 262 7.67 -16.93 -6.22
CA ASP A 262 8.61 -16.60 -7.28
C ASP A 262 9.27 -15.25 -7.05
N LEU A 263 8.50 -14.27 -6.53
CA LEU A 263 9.01 -12.98 -6.14
C LEU A 263 10.01 -13.10 -4.97
N TYR A 264 9.72 -13.90 -3.96
CA TYR A 264 10.64 -14.15 -2.84
C TYR A 264 11.91 -14.85 -3.31
N ALA A 265 11.80 -15.84 -4.22
CA ALA A 265 12.94 -16.50 -4.82
C ALA A 265 13.84 -15.52 -5.62
N LEU A 266 13.23 -14.59 -6.34
CA LEU A 266 13.95 -13.54 -7.06
C LEU A 266 14.63 -12.56 -6.08
N MET A 267 13.91 -12.08 -5.07
CA MET A 267 14.47 -11.20 -4.03
C MET A 267 15.64 -11.85 -3.29
N ARG A 268 15.61 -13.15 -3.03
CA ARG A 268 16.73 -13.85 -2.38
C ARG A 268 18.02 -13.82 -3.22
N LYS A 269 17.91 -13.84 -4.56
CA LYS A 269 19.03 -13.69 -5.50
C LYS A 269 19.42 -12.23 -5.74
N THR A 270 18.66 -11.28 -5.17
CA THR A 270 18.87 -9.85 -5.43
C THR A 270 19.99 -9.29 -4.58
N GLU A 271 20.97 -8.66 -5.24
CA GLU A 271 22.08 -7.93 -4.67
C GLU A 271 21.70 -6.49 -4.32
N VAL A 272 20.92 -5.84 -5.20
CA VAL A 272 20.46 -4.46 -5.03
C VAL A 272 19.02 -4.34 -5.46
N VAL A 273 18.19 -3.73 -4.63
CA VAL A 273 16.82 -3.32 -4.98
C VAL A 273 16.77 -1.81 -5.17
N PHE A 274 16.11 -1.36 -6.24
CA PHE A 274 15.87 0.05 -6.51
C PHE A 274 14.42 0.42 -6.23
N SER A 275 14.22 1.50 -5.50
CA SER A 275 12.91 2.12 -5.24
C SER A 275 13.11 3.62 -5.02
N ILE A 276 13.15 4.42 -6.08
CA ILE A 276 13.47 5.85 -6.06
C ILE A 276 12.27 6.77 -6.36
N PRO A 277 11.11 6.57 -5.72
CA PRO A 277 9.93 7.37 -6.03
C PRO A 277 10.11 8.85 -5.67
N ALA A 278 9.36 9.71 -6.36
CA ALA A 278 9.27 11.13 -6.00
C ALA A 278 8.59 11.32 -4.63
N SER A 279 7.70 10.41 -4.24
CA SER A 279 7.04 10.39 -2.93
C SER A 279 6.46 9.00 -2.68
N ASP A 280 6.61 8.50 -1.46
CA ASP A 280 5.96 7.28 -0.99
C ASP A 280 5.60 7.42 0.49
N SER A 281 4.57 6.69 0.94
CA SER A 281 4.13 6.73 2.34
C SER A 281 4.47 5.45 3.10
N SER A 282 4.25 4.29 2.50
CA SER A 282 4.46 2.98 3.14
C SER A 282 4.63 1.88 2.08
N PRO A 283 5.83 1.76 1.47
CA PRO A 283 6.11 0.83 0.37
C PRO A 283 6.32 -0.60 0.86
N ARG A 284 5.29 -1.44 0.77
CA ARG A 284 5.36 -2.86 1.18
C ARG A 284 6.50 -3.61 0.49
N SER A 285 6.74 -3.36 -0.80
CA SER A 285 7.83 -3.98 -1.56
C SER A 285 9.22 -3.68 -0.98
N VAL A 286 9.44 -2.47 -0.43
CA VAL A 286 10.68 -2.13 0.27
C VAL A 286 10.80 -2.93 1.56
N TYR A 287 9.72 -3.03 2.33
CA TYR A 287 9.73 -3.79 3.59
C TYR A 287 9.96 -5.28 3.35
N GLU A 288 9.26 -5.88 2.38
CA GLU A 288 9.48 -7.28 1.97
C GLU A 288 10.92 -7.53 1.52
N SER A 289 11.51 -6.60 0.73
CA SER A 289 12.90 -6.68 0.31
C SER A 289 13.86 -6.71 1.50
N VAL A 290 13.68 -5.77 2.44
CA VAL A 290 14.51 -5.70 3.65
C VAL A 290 14.37 -6.96 4.48
N PHE A 291 13.15 -7.47 4.70
CA PHE A 291 12.91 -8.71 5.43
C PHE A 291 13.57 -9.93 4.78
N LEU A 292 13.67 -9.95 3.44
CA LEU A 292 14.41 -10.97 2.67
C LEU A 292 15.92 -10.69 2.62
N GLY A 293 16.41 -9.67 3.34
CA GLY A 293 17.81 -9.32 3.47
C GLY A 293 18.39 -8.54 2.30
N CYS A 294 17.57 -7.98 1.41
CA CYS A 294 18.05 -7.16 0.30
C CYS A 294 18.41 -5.76 0.78
N PRO A 295 19.54 -5.19 0.38
CA PRO A 295 19.77 -3.76 0.42
C PRO A 295 18.82 -3.05 -0.56
N VAL A 296 18.31 -1.89 -0.16
CA VAL A 296 17.39 -1.10 -0.99
C VAL A 296 17.93 0.32 -1.15
N ILE A 297 18.12 0.74 -2.39
CA ILE A 297 18.42 2.13 -2.73
C ILE A 297 17.10 2.87 -2.89
N ILE A 298 16.93 3.96 -2.14
CA ILE A 298 15.72 4.77 -2.13
C ILE A 298 16.04 6.25 -2.23
N THR A 299 15.09 7.06 -2.65
CA THR A 299 15.13 8.52 -2.44
C THR A 299 14.67 8.88 -1.04
N ALA A 300 15.04 10.07 -0.56
CA ALA A 300 14.63 10.58 0.75
C ALA A 300 13.09 10.61 0.85
N ASN A 301 12.56 9.87 1.82
CA ASN A 301 11.13 9.77 2.13
C ASN A 301 10.92 9.65 3.63
N ALA A 302 9.88 10.29 4.16
CA ALA A 302 9.66 10.37 5.60
C ALA A 302 9.41 9.02 6.29
N TYR A 303 9.03 7.97 5.57
CA TYR A 303 8.87 6.64 6.15
C TYR A 303 10.19 6.01 6.60
N VAL A 304 11.32 6.44 5.99
CA VAL A 304 12.66 5.89 6.30
C VAL A 304 13.05 6.15 7.75
N ASP A 305 12.77 7.36 8.24
CA ASP A 305 13.07 7.75 9.62
C ASP A 305 12.25 6.96 10.65
N MET A 306 11.13 6.38 10.21
CA MET A 306 10.26 5.56 11.06
C MET A 306 10.68 4.08 11.11
N LEU A 307 11.57 3.64 10.21
CA LEU A 307 12.00 2.25 10.18
C LEU A 307 12.80 1.91 11.45
N PRO A 308 12.62 0.70 12.02
CA PRO A 308 13.50 0.17 13.03
C PRO A 308 14.98 0.25 12.62
N LYS A 309 15.87 0.46 13.59
CA LYS A 309 17.32 0.63 13.32
C LYS A 309 17.94 -0.54 12.57
N SER A 310 17.44 -1.75 12.81
CA SER A 310 17.86 -2.95 12.07
C SER A 310 17.53 -2.83 10.59
N MET A 311 16.34 -2.36 10.22
CA MET A 311 15.92 -2.17 8.84
C MET A 311 16.64 -1.03 8.15
N GLN A 312 16.91 0.09 8.86
CA GLN A 312 17.70 1.21 8.33
C GLN A 312 19.09 0.77 7.84
N LYS A 313 19.69 -0.27 8.45
CA LYS A 313 20.98 -0.86 8.01
C LYS A 313 20.91 -1.53 6.62
N ARG A 314 19.75 -1.66 6.03
CA ARG A 314 19.53 -2.18 4.66
C ARG A 314 19.07 -1.11 3.69
N ILE A 315 19.04 0.14 4.10
CA ILE A 315 18.58 1.26 3.28
C ILE A 315 19.78 2.14 2.91
N VAL A 316 19.90 2.43 1.62
CA VAL A 316 20.77 3.46 1.07
C VAL A 316 19.90 4.60 0.57
N VAL A 317 20.01 5.78 1.18
CA VAL A 317 19.30 6.97 0.72
C VAL A 317 20.15 7.67 -0.33
N ALA A 318 19.65 7.77 -1.56
CA ALA A 318 20.32 8.41 -2.68
C ALA A 318 19.66 9.76 -3.01
N ASP A 319 20.48 10.76 -3.29
CA ASP A 319 20.06 11.99 -3.94
C ASP A 319 20.31 11.85 -5.44
N ILE A 320 19.25 11.63 -6.20
CA ILE A 320 19.34 11.37 -7.65
C ILE A 320 19.71 12.60 -8.48
N GLU A 321 19.75 13.78 -7.87
CA GLU A 321 20.21 15.01 -8.50
C GLU A 321 21.74 15.20 -8.32
N GLU A 322 22.39 14.44 -7.43
CA GLU A 322 23.85 14.47 -7.22
C GLU A 322 24.54 13.74 -8.38
N GLU A 323 25.58 14.36 -8.96
CA GLU A 323 26.39 13.70 -9.98
C GLU A 323 27.08 12.44 -9.43
N GLY A 324 26.99 11.33 -10.17
CA GLY A 324 27.56 10.04 -9.74
C GLY A 324 26.76 9.33 -8.63
N TRP A 325 25.56 9.79 -8.31
CA TRP A 325 24.70 9.19 -7.28
C TRP A 325 24.55 7.68 -7.42
N PHE A 326 24.43 7.21 -8.67
CA PHE A 326 24.16 5.82 -8.96
C PHE A 326 25.31 4.91 -8.51
N ASP A 327 26.54 5.22 -8.91
CA ASP A 327 27.74 4.45 -8.56
C ASP A 327 27.94 4.42 -7.05
N LYS A 328 27.83 5.57 -6.38
CA LYS A 328 27.95 5.72 -4.93
C LYS A 328 26.91 4.91 -4.17
N ALA A 329 25.65 4.95 -4.60
CA ALA A 329 24.56 4.23 -3.94
C ALA A 329 24.69 2.72 -4.16
N VAL A 330 25.03 2.29 -5.37
CA VAL A 330 25.22 0.87 -5.70
C VAL A 330 26.39 0.27 -4.95
N GLU A 331 27.54 0.95 -4.85
CA GLU A 331 28.68 0.47 -4.08
C GLU A 331 28.32 0.24 -2.61
N GLN A 332 27.61 1.17 -2.00
CA GLN A 332 27.13 1.02 -0.63
C GLN A 332 26.16 -0.16 -0.48
N ALA A 333 25.23 -0.33 -1.41
CA ALA A 333 24.27 -1.43 -1.39
C ALA A 333 24.96 -2.79 -1.57
N CYS A 334 25.90 -2.92 -2.51
CA CYS A 334 26.70 -4.14 -2.72
C CYS A 334 27.48 -4.53 -1.47
N GLU A 335 28.09 -3.57 -0.77
CA GLU A 335 28.78 -3.84 0.50
C GLU A 335 27.81 -4.27 1.62
N MET A 336 26.59 -3.73 1.63
CA MET A 336 25.54 -4.19 2.55
C MET A 336 25.07 -5.62 2.22
N ALA A 337 24.99 -5.98 0.93
CA ALA A 337 24.57 -7.30 0.49
C ALA A 337 25.45 -8.44 1.00
N LYS A 338 26.73 -8.17 1.20
CA LYS A 338 27.73 -9.12 1.73
C LYS A 338 27.54 -9.43 3.22
N LYS A 339 26.83 -8.57 3.95
CA LYS A 339 26.64 -8.71 5.40
C LYS A 339 25.39 -9.53 5.70
N PRO A 340 25.44 -10.47 6.65
CA PRO A 340 24.24 -11.19 7.07
C PRO A 340 23.20 -10.22 7.65
N TYR A 341 21.93 -10.54 7.46
CA TYR A 341 20.82 -9.76 8.00
C TYR A 341 19.69 -10.66 8.47
N SER A 342 19.12 -10.29 9.59
CA SER A 342 17.87 -10.82 10.13
C SER A 342 17.07 -9.65 10.71
N PRO A 343 15.75 -9.59 10.47
CA PRO A 343 14.89 -8.61 11.14
C PRO A 343 14.88 -8.88 12.65
N ASP A 344 14.84 -7.80 13.44
CA ASP A 344 14.68 -7.89 14.90
C ASP A 344 13.20 -7.90 15.31
N GLU A 345 12.95 -8.10 16.61
CA GLU A 345 11.59 -8.15 17.16
C GLU A 345 10.82 -6.83 16.93
N GLU A 346 11.50 -5.68 16.99
CA GLU A 346 10.91 -4.36 16.72
C GLU A 346 10.39 -4.29 15.28
N ALA A 347 11.20 -4.74 14.31
CA ALA A 347 10.80 -4.79 12.91
C ALA A 347 9.61 -5.75 12.68
N ILE A 348 9.64 -6.90 13.32
CA ILE A 348 8.55 -7.88 13.25
C ILE A 348 7.26 -7.29 13.82
N ASP A 349 7.26 -6.74 15.04
CA ASP A 349 6.06 -6.12 15.65
C ASP A 349 5.51 -4.95 14.85
N MET A 350 6.41 -4.16 14.23
CA MET A 350 6.00 -3.01 13.43
C MET A 350 5.35 -3.39 12.12
N PHE A 351 5.83 -4.45 11.45
CA PHE A 351 5.45 -4.77 10.07
C PHE A 351 4.69 -6.08 9.91
N ASP A 352 4.62 -6.95 10.94
CA ASP A 352 3.78 -8.14 10.83
C ASP A 352 2.30 -7.77 10.70
N GLN A 353 1.65 -8.32 9.68
CA GLN A 353 0.27 -7.98 9.35
C GLN A 353 -0.72 -8.35 10.48
N GLU A 354 -0.47 -9.46 11.19
CA GLU A 354 -1.32 -9.87 12.30
C GLU A 354 -1.13 -8.92 13.50
N ALA A 355 0.11 -8.52 13.82
CA ALA A 355 0.40 -7.55 14.88
C ALA A 355 -0.19 -6.15 14.55
N CYS A 356 -0.09 -5.73 13.29
CA CYS A 356 -0.72 -4.50 12.82
C CYS A 356 -2.25 -4.56 12.97
N PHE A 357 -2.87 -5.70 12.59
CA PHE A 357 -4.31 -5.88 12.78
C PHE A 357 -4.71 -5.82 14.25
N ASP A 358 -3.91 -6.37 15.16
CA ASP A 358 -4.20 -6.32 16.59
C ASP A 358 -4.26 -4.89 17.13
N LYS A 359 -3.41 -3.99 16.62
CA LYS A 359 -3.45 -2.57 16.96
C LYS A 359 -4.78 -1.94 16.49
N VAL A 360 -5.22 -2.24 15.26
CA VAL A 360 -6.51 -1.75 14.73
C VAL A 360 -7.69 -2.40 15.45
N TYR A 361 -7.61 -3.69 15.76
CA TYR A 361 -8.66 -4.41 16.49
C TYR A 361 -8.95 -3.79 17.86
N LYS A 362 -7.89 -3.42 18.60
CA LYS A 362 -8.04 -2.69 19.88
C LYS A 362 -8.81 -1.37 19.72
N LEU A 363 -8.55 -0.63 18.62
CA LEU A 363 -9.26 0.62 18.33
C LEU A 363 -10.72 0.37 17.91
N LEU A 364 -11.01 -0.74 17.21
CA LEU A 364 -12.37 -1.12 16.83
C LEU A 364 -13.22 -1.50 18.05
N MET A 365 -12.60 -2.12 19.07
CA MET A 365 -13.29 -2.62 20.24
C MET A 365 -13.35 -1.61 21.40
N SER A 366 -12.49 -0.58 21.39
CA SER A 366 -12.57 0.52 22.37
C SER A 366 -13.84 1.34 22.20
#